data_58a19776d5d3b5097e33e2ca99dc158a
#
_entry.id   58a19776d5d3b5097e33e2ca99dc158a
#
_cell.length_a   1.000
_cell.length_b   1.000
_cell.length_c   1.000
_cell.angle_alpha   90.00
_cell.angle_beta   90.00
_cell.angle_gamma   90.00
#
_symmetry.space_group_name_H-M   'P 1'
#
loop_
_entity.id
_entity.type
_entity.pdbx_description
1 polymer ?
#
loop_
_entity_poly.entity_id
_entity_poly.type
_entity_poly.pdbx_seq_one_letter_code
_entity_poly.pdbx_strand_id
1 'polypeptide(L)'
;MSRYKKRIAIIVVSLTGLLLAGNSIYKNYIRIQNVFDQMYYTRIRTHYDWWCGAMGGPGNEADSFSKMPQIEQVSRDSESNYTADGFFVNRYILKYLEKDERLVVKFDRNLSIIKIEAEKQFNEFTIIYIYYYDIKTKIMKESVVYYSDDKESSDIQEVCMLASEEGISKEDLIEYKKYFLYDKLLTDWLAANSSRFSVSDWGNVEFVEVLPSVDNIE
;
A
#
# COMPACT_ATOMS: atom_id res chain seq x y z
N MET A 1 -13.31 -12.10 -51.24
CA MET A 1 -12.67 -10.94 -50.61
C MET A 1 -11.41 -10.60 -51.42
N SER A 2 -11.25 -9.32 -51.88
CA SER A 2 -10.12 -8.96 -52.75
C SER A 2 -8.79 -9.08 -51.98
N ARG A 3 -7.69 -9.40 -52.67
CA ARG A 3 -6.35 -9.49 -52.06
C ARG A 3 -5.97 -8.25 -51.23
N TYR A 4 -6.47 -7.09 -51.61
CA TYR A 4 -6.29 -5.81 -50.91
C TYR A 4 -6.97 -5.82 -49.54
N LYS A 5 -8.23 -6.26 -49.44
CA LYS A 5 -8.96 -6.37 -48.17
C LYS A 5 -8.29 -7.36 -47.19
N LYS A 6 -7.73 -8.46 -47.70
CA LYS A 6 -6.96 -9.40 -46.85
C LYS A 6 -5.69 -8.77 -46.27
N ARG A 7 -4.95 -7.98 -47.09
CA ARG A 7 -3.74 -7.28 -46.62
C ARG A 7 -4.06 -6.25 -45.54
N ILE A 8 -5.12 -5.44 -45.74
CA ILE A 8 -5.55 -4.45 -44.74
C ILE A 8 -5.93 -5.19 -43.45
N ALA A 9 -6.70 -6.25 -43.51
CA ALA A 9 -7.09 -7.02 -42.32
C ALA A 9 -5.86 -7.54 -41.55
N ILE A 10 -4.85 -8.06 -42.22
CA ILE A 10 -3.61 -8.53 -41.60
C ILE A 10 -2.87 -7.37 -40.92
N ILE A 11 -2.75 -6.21 -41.58
CA ILE A 11 -2.08 -5.03 -40.99
C ILE A 11 -2.82 -4.56 -39.73
N VAL A 12 -4.15 -4.47 -39.77
CA VAL A 12 -4.95 -4.05 -38.60
C VAL A 12 -4.78 -5.03 -37.45
N VAL A 13 -4.87 -6.35 -37.69
CA VAL A 13 -4.68 -7.37 -36.65
C VAL A 13 -3.27 -7.30 -36.04
N SER A 14 -2.24 -7.12 -36.88
CA SER A 14 -0.86 -7.01 -36.41
C SER A 14 -0.64 -5.75 -35.57
N LEU A 15 -1.15 -4.61 -36.00
CA LEU A 15 -1.07 -3.36 -35.22
C LEU A 15 -1.81 -3.45 -33.90
N THR A 16 -3.00 -4.05 -33.88
CA THR A 16 -3.75 -4.28 -32.65
C THR A 16 -2.98 -5.22 -31.71
N GLY A 17 -2.40 -6.30 -32.23
CA GLY A 17 -1.55 -7.21 -31.45
C GLY A 17 -0.33 -6.51 -30.84
N LEU A 18 0.36 -5.66 -31.60
CA LEU A 18 1.49 -4.87 -31.10
C LEU A 18 1.08 -3.86 -30.02
N LEU A 19 -0.05 -3.19 -30.19
CA LEU A 19 -0.58 -2.26 -29.18
C LEU A 19 -0.95 -2.97 -27.89
N LEU A 20 -1.58 -4.14 -27.98
CA LEU A 20 -1.93 -4.95 -26.79
C LEU A 20 -0.69 -5.48 -26.09
N ALA A 21 0.30 -5.98 -26.83
CA ALA A 21 1.58 -6.42 -26.28
C ALA A 21 2.34 -5.26 -25.61
N GLY A 22 2.45 -4.12 -26.29
CA GLY A 22 3.08 -2.92 -25.77
C GLY A 22 2.42 -2.40 -24.48
N ASN A 23 1.08 -2.39 -24.43
CA ASN A 23 0.35 -2.02 -23.24
C ASN A 23 0.56 -3.02 -22.09
N SER A 24 0.64 -4.31 -22.39
CA SER A 24 0.93 -5.35 -21.36
C SER A 24 2.35 -5.19 -20.80
N ILE A 25 3.34 -4.96 -21.66
CA ILE A 25 4.72 -4.70 -21.23
C ILE A 25 4.79 -3.43 -20.38
N TYR A 26 4.18 -2.35 -20.83
CA TYR A 26 4.13 -1.09 -20.07
C TYR A 26 3.53 -1.29 -18.69
N LYS A 27 2.35 -1.92 -18.59
CA LYS A 27 1.68 -2.13 -17.31
C LYS A 27 2.49 -3.00 -16.35
N ASN A 28 3.13 -4.06 -16.85
CA ASN A 28 3.75 -5.07 -16.00
C ASN A 28 5.21 -4.79 -15.69
N TYR A 29 5.94 -4.06 -16.54
CA TYR A 29 7.38 -3.88 -16.39
C TYR A 29 7.83 -2.44 -16.24
N ILE A 30 7.14 -1.49 -16.85
CA ILE A 30 7.52 -0.07 -16.78
C ILE A 30 6.78 0.63 -15.63
N ARG A 31 5.48 0.37 -15.49
CA ARG A 31 4.64 1.02 -14.49
C ARG A 31 4.77 0.42 -13.10
N ILE A 32 4.87 -0.91 -13.02
CA ILE A 32 4.95 -1.66 -11.75
C ILE A 32 6.39 -2.12 -11.58
N GLN A 33 7.16 -1.42 -10.76
CA GLN A 33 8.57 -1.69 -10.52
C GLN A 33 8.83 -2.34 -9.16
N ASN A 34 7.84 -2.33 -8.25
CA ASN A 34 7.91 -2.92 -6.92
C ASN A 34 6.53 -3.34 -6.41
N VAL A 35 6.51 -3.95 -5.22
CA VAL A 35 5.29 -4.46 -4.59
C VAL A 35 4.29 -3.33 -4.27
N PHE A 36 4.75 -2.14 -3.86
CA PHE A 36 3.88 -1.02 -3.52
C PHE A 36 3.26 -0.38 -4.77
N ASP A 37 3.99 -0.32 -5.88
CA ASP A 37 3.41 0.02 -7.18
C ASP A 37 2.29 -0.97 -7.52
N GLN A 38 2.54 -2.26 -7.32
CA GLN A 38 1.53 -3.29 -7.59
C GLN A 38 0.31 -3.09 -6.69
N MET A 39 0.49 -2.86 -5.40
CA MET A 39 -0.61 -2.52 -4.48
C MET A 39 -1.40 -1.30 -4.98
N TYR A 40 -0.70 -0.24 -5.36
CA TYR A 40 -1.32 1.00 -5.82
C TYR A 40 -2.12 0.81 -7.12
N TYR A 41 -1.59 0.09 -8.10
CA TYR A 41 -2.23 -0.06 -9.41
C TYR A 41 -3.23 -1.21 -9.49
N THR A 42 -3.21 -2.16 -8.56
CA THR A 42 -4.19 -3.25 -8.45
C THR A 42 -5.25 -3.01 -7.38
N ARG A 43 -5.10 -1.93 -6.58
CA ARG A 43 -6.18 -1.51 -5.70
C ARG A 43 -7.42 -1.29 -6.53
N ILE A 44 -8.56 -1.63 -6.01
CA ILE A 44 -9.87 -1.48 -6.62
C ILE A 44 -9.79 -1.16 -8.12
N ARG A 45 -9.94 -2.14 -8.96
CA ARG A 45 -10.40 -1.92 -10.32
C ARG A 45 -11.87 -1.55 -10.23
N THR A 46 -12.18 -0.38 -9.73
CA THR A 46 -13.50 0.13 -9.94
C THR A 46 -13.58 0.52 -11.41
N HIS A 47 -14.54 -0.01 -12.11
CA HIS A 47 -15.10 0.61 -13.30
C HIS A 47 -15.51 2.08 -13.03
N TYR A 48 -15.46 2.49 -11.79
CA TYR A 48 -15.74 3.80 -11.24
C TYR A 48 -14.85 4.92 -11.78
N ASP A 49 -13.68 4.64 -12.27
CA ASP A 49 -12.82 5.69 -12.77
C ASP A 49 -13.35 6.34 -14.05
N TRP A 50 -14.34 5.76 -14.72
CA TRP A 50 -14.86 6.30 -15.97
C TRP A 50 -16.38 6.37 -16.11
N TRP A 51 -17.17 5.46 -15.51
CA TRP A 51 -18.61 5.34 -15.77
C TRP A 51 -19.53 5.64 -14.59
N CYS A 52 -19.07 5.59 -13.39
CA CYS A 52 -19.95 5.62 -12.23
C CYS A 52 -20.14 6.96 -11.56
N GLY A 53 -19.58 8.03 -12.06
CA GLY A 53 -20.14 9.36 -11.81
C GLY A 53 -21.60 9.46 -12.27
N ALA A 54 -22.04 8.57 -13.16
CA ALA A 54 -23.36 8.62 -13.78
C ALA A 54 -24.35 7.54 -13.31
N MET A 55 -23.95 6.41 -12.74
CA MET A 55 -24.87 5.28 -12.52
C MET A 55 -24.79 4.53 -11.19
N GLY A 56 -24.16 5.05 -10.16
CA GLY A 56 -24.45 4.72 -8.75
C GLY A 56 -24.43 3.24 -8.32
N GLY A 57 -23.71 2.34 -8.99
CA GLY A 57 -23.65 0.93 -8.61
C GLY A 57 -22.40 0.58 -7.82
N PRO A 58 -22.46 -0.26 -6.77
CA PRO A 58 -21.28 -0.77 -6.12
C PRO A 58 -20.55 -1.69 -7.09
N GLY A 59 -19.34 -1.30 -7.51
CA GLY A 59 -18.47 -2.18 -8.29
C GLY A 59 -18.14 -3.44 -7.49
N ASN A 60 -18.55 -4.59 -7.99
CA ASN A 60 -18.30 -5.92 -7.41
C ASN A 60 -16.89 -6.45 -7.73
N GLU A 61 -15.92 -5.58 -7.93
CA GLU A 61 -14.57 -6.04 -8.19
C GLU A 61 -13.87 -6.32 -6.88
N ALA A 62 -13.44 -7.55 -6.72
CA ALA A 62 -12.68 -8.00 -5.57
C ALA A 62 -11.40 -7.17 -5.45
N ASP A 63 -11.37 -6.32 -4.46
CA ASP A 63 -10.23 -5.55 -4.06
C ASP A 63 -9.05 -6.47 -3.72
N SER A 64 -7.84 -6.08 -4.10
CA SER A 64 -6.64 -6.83 -3.76
C SER A 64 -6.44 -7.02 -2.25
N PHE A 65 -6.99 -6.12 -1.44
CA PHE A 65 -6.96 -6.21 0.02
C PHE A 65 -8.08 -7.10 0.58
N SER A 66 -9.25 -7.17 -0.05
CA SER A 66 -10.36 -8.02 0.42
C SER A 66 -10.05 -9.53 0.38
N LYS A 67 -8.98 -9.92 -0.31
CA LYS A 67 -8.51 -11.31 -0.41
C LYS A 67 -7.53 -11.69 0.68
N MET A 68 -7.08 -10.77 1.51
CA MET A 68 -6.13 -11.06 2.58
C MET A 68 -6.78 -11.91 3.66
N PRO A 69 -6.11 -12.98 4.16
CA PRO A 69 -6.76 -14.02 4.96
C PRO A 69 -7.18 -13.58 6.38
N GLN A 70 -6.65 -12.48 6.88
CA GLN A 70 -6.84 -12.04 8.28
C GLN A 70 -7.58 -10.70 8.39
N ILE A 71 -8.37 -10.33 7.41
CA ILE A 71 -9.12 -9.10 7.42
C ILE A 71 -10.49 -9.33 8.06
N GLU A 72 -10.70 -8.78 9.25
CA GLU A 72 -12.04 -8.73 9.84
C GLU A 72 -12.96 -7.72 9.14
N GLN A 73 -12.40 -6.63 8.66
CA GLN A 73 -13.18 -5.59 8.00
C GLN A 73 -12.34 -4.74 7.05
N VAL A 74 -12.63 -4.82 5.76
CA VAL A 74 -12.25 -3.79 4.80
C VAL A 74 -13.35 -2.74 4.81
N SER A 75 -13.19 -1.67 5.59
CA SER A 75 -14.12 -0.56 5.50
C SER A 75 -13.62 0.44 4.47
N ARG A 76 -14.46 0.74 3.48
CA ARG A 76 -14.39 2.04 2.83
C ARG A 76 -14.77 3.04 3.90
N ASP A 77 -13.87 3.94 4.23
CA ASP A 77 -14.25 5.07 5.05
C ASP A 77 -15.30 5.87 4.28
N SER A 78 -16.53 5.88 4.78
CA SER A 78 -17.60 6.73 4.25
C SER A 78 -17.31 8.22 4.46
N GLU A 79 -16.34 8.53 5.30
CA GLU A 79 -15.77 9.86 5.49
C GLU A 79 -14.63 10.18 4.51
N SER A 80 -14.48 9.42 3.43
CA SER A 80 -13.64 9.87 2.33
C SER A 80 -14.22 11.19 1.83
N ASN A 81 -13.84 12.25 2.51
CA ASN A 81 -14.18 13.60 2.16
C ASN A 81 -13.87 13.76 0.67
N TYR A 82 -14.89 14.13 -0.08
CA TYR A 82 -14.69 14.75 -1.37
C TYR A 82 -13.72 15.90 -1.11
N THR A 83 -12.46 15.73 -1.49
CA THR A 83 -11.61 16.89 -1.65
C THR A 83 -12.27 17.76 -2.70
N ALA A 84 -12.11 19.07 -2.63
CA ALA A 84 -12.69 20.02 -3.58
C ALA A 84 -12.50 19.64 -5.06
N ASP A 85 -11.56 18.73 -5.35
CA ASP A 85 -11.20 18.22 -6.66
C ASP A 85 -11.90 16.91 -7.07
N GLY A 86 -12.84 16.39 -6.26
CA GLY A 86 -13.64 15.22 -6.62
C GLY A 86 -12.93 13.87 -6.56
N PHE A 87 -11.79 13.76 -5.88
CA PHE A 87 -11.01 12.54 -5.81
C PHE A 87 -11.26 11.76 -4.51
N PHE A 88 -11.37 10.42 -4.63
CA PHE A 88 -11.56 9.55 -3.48
C PHE A 88 -10.22 9.12 -2.90
N VAL A 89 -10.05 9.30 -1.59
CA VAL A 89 -9.02 8.60 -0.82
C VAL A 89 -9.56 7.22 -0.46
N ASN A 90 -8.98 6.16 -1.02
CA ASN A 90 -9.32 4.81 -0.62
C ASN A 90 -8.56 4.47 0.66
N ARG A 91 -9.30 4.17 1.73
CA ARG A 91 -8.75 3.77 3.02
C ARG A 91 -9.17 2.33 3.32
N TYR A 92 -8.18 1.49 3.63
CA TYR A 92 -8.38 0.12 4.06
C TYR A 92 -7.95 0.01 5.51
N ILE A 93 -8.86 -0.40 6.37
CA ILE A 93 -8.56 -0.68 7.76
C ILE A 93 -8.47 -2.19 7.89
N LEU A 94 -7.27 -2.66 8.18
CA LEU A 94 -6.96 -4.05 8.43
C LEU A 94 -6.95 -4.22 9.94
N LYS A 95 -7.96 -4.86 10.51
CA LYS A 95 -7.96 -5.23 11.92
C LYS A 95 -7.37 -6.63 12.03
N TYR A 96 -6.26 -6.73 12.72
CA TYR A 96 -5.72 -8.02 13.12
C TYR A 96 -6.42 -8.52 14.40
N LEU A 97 -6.41 -9.84 14.60
CA LEU A 97 -7.15 -10.52 15.66
C LEU A 97 -6.73 -10.13 17.08
N GLU A 98 -5.56 -9.51 17.26
CA GLU A 98 -5.11 -8.99 18.52
C GLU A 98 -5.76 -7.63 18.79
N LYS A 99 -6.38 -7.47 19.95
CA LYS A 99 -7.20 -6.31 20.32
C LYS A 99 -6.46 -4.98 20.25
N ASP A 100 -5.13 -5.03 20.33
CA ASP A 100 -4.26 -3.87 20.54
C ASP A 100 -3.52 -3.45 19.26
N GLU A 101 -3.90 -4.02 18.11
CA GLU A 101 -3.22 -3.78 16.84
C GLU A 101 -4.17 -3.25 15.79
N ARG A 102 -3.69 -2.29 15.02
CA ARG A 102 -4.42 -1.74 13.89
C ARG A 102 -3.46 -1.43 12.74
N LEU A 103 -3.82 -1.86 11.56
CA LEU A 103 -3.13 -1.50 10.32
C LEU A 103 -4.10 -0.81 9.38
N VAL A 104 -3.69 0.34 8.86
CA VAL A 104 -4.48 1.15 7.93
C VAL A 104 -3.65 1.43 6.70
N VAL A 105 -4.18 1.13 5.52
CA VAL A 105 -3.55 1.46 4.24
C VAL A 105 -4.43 2.47 3.52
N LYS A 106 -3.88 3.65 3.24
CA LYS A 106 -4.55 4.76 2.54
C LYS A 106 -3.88 4.99 1.19
N PHE A 107 -4.68 5.17 0.16
CA PHE A 107 -4.21 5.52 -1.17
C PHE A 107 -4.66 6.93 -1.51
N ASP A 108 -3.71 7.85 -1.60
CA ASP A 108 -3.96 9.20 -2.11
C ASP A 108 -3.65 9.26 -3.61
N ARG A 109 -4.70 9.46 -4.41
CA ARG A 109 -4.56 9.52 -5.87
C ARG A 109 -3.96 10.84 -6.34
N ASN A 110 -4.27 11.94 -5.67
CA ASN A 110 -3.80 13.27 -6.06
C ASN A 110 -2.31 13.39 -5.85
N LEU A 111 -1.85 12.94 -4.68
CA LEU A 111 -0.44 12.97 -4.32
C LEU A 111 0.33 11.79 -4.92
N SER A 112 -0.36 10.74 -5.41
CA SER A 112 0.26 9.48 -5.86
C SER A 112 1.05 8.81 -4.73
N ILE A 113 0.45 8.74 -3.53
CA ILE A 113 1.07 8.22 -2.32
C ILE A 113 0.28 7.03 -1.79
N ILE A 114 1.01 6.05 -1.24
CA ILE A 114 0.46 5.08 -0.29
C ILE A 114 0.92 5.51 1.11
N LYS A 115 -0.03 5.68 2.03
CA LYS A 115 0.25 5.85 3.45
C LYS A 115 -0.15 4.56 4.17
N ILE A 116 0.78 3.98 4.93
CA ILE A 116 0.56 2.82 5.77
C ILE A 116 0.73 3.29 7.21
N GLU A 117 -0.26 3.04 8.05
CA GLU A 117 -0.23 3.35 9.48
C GLU A 117 -0.41 2.04 10.23
N ALA A 118 0.57 1.65 11.03
CA ALA A 118 0.51 0.50 11.91
C ALA A 118 0.56 0.96 13.37
N GLU A 119 -0.47 0.63 14.12
CA GLU A 119 -0.65 1.04 15.51
C GLU A 119 -0.49 -0.18 16.43
N LYS A 120 0.33 -0.06 17.45
CA LYS A 120 0.40 -0.99 18.58
C LYS A 120 0.03 -0.22 19.84
N GLN A 121 -1.12 -0.60 20.43
CA GLN A 121 -1.61 -0.01 21.65
C GLN A 121 -1.04 -0.79 22.84
N PHE A 122 -0.51 -0.08 23.79
CA PHE A 122 -0.16 -0.54 25.15
C PHE A 122 -1.17 0.02 26.14
N ASN A 123 -1.03 -0.30 27.43
CA ASN A 123 -2.02 0.11 28.43
C ASN A 123 -2.22 1.65 28.49
N GLU A 124 -1.13 2.41 28.43
CA GLU A 124 -1.15 3.85 28.66
C GLU A 124 -0.64 4.67 27.46
N PHE A 125 -0.13 3.99 26.42
CA PHE A 125 0.41 4.66 25.23
C PHE A 125 0.22 3.81 23.98
N THR A 126 0.47 4.43 22.83
CA THR A 126 0.41 3.81 21.51
C THR A 126 1.66 4.15 20.73
N ILE A 127 2.26 3.16 20.08
CA ILE A 127 3.30 3.38 19.08
C ILE A 127 2.67 3.26 17.69
N ILE A 128 2.93 4.27 16.85
CA ILE A 128 2.39 4.33 15.49
C ILE A 128 3.56 4.38 14.52
N TYR A 129 3.65 3.37 13.64
CA TYR A 129 4.57 3.34 12.52
C TYR A 129 3.86 3.89 11.30
N ILE A 130 4.45 4.88 10.64
CA ILE A 130 3.86 5.54 9.48
C ILE A 130 4.85 5.42 8.32
N TYR A 131 4.38 4.84 7.22
CA TYR A 131 5.14 4.73 5.98
C TYR A 131 4.45 5.52 4.88
N TYR A 132 5.23 6.37 4.20
CA TYR A 132 4.80 7.13 3.04
C TYR A 132 5.57 6.64 1.82
N TYR A 133 4.91 5.91 0.94
CA TYR A 133 5.48 5.50 -0.33
C TYR A 133 5.02 6.42 -1.45
N ASP A 134 5.95 7.10 -2.11
CA ASP A 134 5.69 7.92 -3.29
C ASP A 134 5.87 7.10 -4.57
N ILE A 135 4.79 6.95 -5.31
CA ILE A 135 4.73 6.18 -6.57
C ILE A 135 5.65 6.76 -7.65
N LYS A 136 5.91 8.08 -7.63
CA LYS A 136 6.71 8.75 -8.66
C LYS A 136 8.20 8.61 -8.41
N THR A 137 8.62 8.81 -7.18
CA THR A 137 10.04 8.78 -6.80
C THR A 137 10.52 7.38 -6.39
N LYS A 138 9.59 6.46 -6.07
CA LYS A 138 9.88 5.12 -5.54
C LYS A 138 10.54 5.14 -4.15
N ILE A 139 10.36 6.22 -3.42
CA ILE A 139 10.90 6.40 -2.08
C ILE A 139 9.81 6.06 -1.06
N MET A 140 10.14 5.22 -0.11
CA MET A 140 9.37 4.98 1.10
C MET A 140 10.07 5.66 2.28
N LYS A 141 9.33 6.51 2.96
CA LYS A 141 9.79 7.20 4.18
C LYS A 141 9.07 6.63 5.39
N GLU A 142 9.84 6.31 6.40
CA GLU A 142 9.35 5.88 7.70
C GLU A 142 9.25 7.06 8.67
N SER A 143 8.27 7.00 9.56
CA SER A 143 8.16 7.83 10.75
C SER A 143 7.57 6.96 11.87
N VAL A 144 8.01 7.19 13.10
CA VAL A 144 7.47 6.51 14.28
C VAL A 144 6.99 7.56 15.27
N VAL A 145 5.80 7.37 15.81
CA VAL A 145 5.16 8.32 16.73
C VAL A 145 4.84 7.58 18.03
N TYR A 146 5.22 8.17 19.14
CA TYR A 146 4.73 7.83 20.47
C TYR A 146 3.53 8.72 20.79
N TYR A 147 2.45 8.13 21.28
CA TYR A 147 1.25 8.84 21.67
C TYR A 147 0.72 8.33 23.00
N SER A 148 0.49 9.22 23.94
CA SER A 148 -0.23 8.98 25.20
C SER A 148 -1.17 10.16 25.49
N ASP A 149 -1.95 10.09 26.57
CA ASP A 149 -2.88 11.14 26.94
C ASP A 149 -2.15 12.47 27.23
N ASP A 150 -0.93 12.40 27.75
CA ASP A 150 -0.15 13.55 28.18
C ASP A 150 0.93 13.99 27.17
N LYS A 151 1.28 13.13 26.22
CA LYS A 151 2.45 13.39 25.37
C LYS A 151 2.34 12.76 23.97
N GLU A 152 2.79 13.53 22.98
CA GLU A 152 3.00 13.08 21.61
C GLU A 152 4.41 13.46 21.17
N SER A 153 5.13 12.52 20.55
CA SER A 153 6.44 12.79 19.93
C SER A 153 6.64 11.98 18.67
N SER A 154 7.26 12.62 17.67
CA SER A 154 7.74 11.99 16.43
C SER A 154 9.27 12.09 16.27
N ASP A 155 9.96 12.67 17.24
CA ASP A 155 11.42 12.63 17.32
C ASP A 155 11.85 11.22 17.75
N ILE A 156 12.63 10.53 16.90
CA ILE A 156 12.95 9.12 17.14
C ILE A 156 13.77 8.88 18.41
N GLN A 157 14.60 9.84 18.81
CA GLN A 157 15.38 9.70 20.04
C GLN A 157 14.45 9.82 21.25
N GLU A 158 13.52 10.76 21.21
CA GLU A 158 12.51 10.93 22.25
C GLU A 158 11.53 9.76 22.28
N VAL A 159 11.09 9.23 21.11
CA VAL A 159 10.24 8.03 21.03
C VAL A 159 10.93 6.85 21.70
N CYS A 160 12.21 6.59 21.38
CA CYS A 160 12.96 5.49 22.00
C CYS A 160 13.13 5.69 23.52
N MET A 161 13.35 6.92 23.96
CA MET A 161 13.46 7.23 25.40
C MET A 161 12.14 6.95 26.13
N LEU A 162 11.02 7.50 25.62
CA LEU A 162 9.70 7.31 26.20
C LEU A 162 9.26 5.83 26.21
N ALA A 163 9.48 5.12 25.10
CA ALA A 163 9.20 3.69 25.04
C ALA A 163 10.05 2.91 26.05
N SER A 164 11.32 3.29 26.24
CA SER A 164 12.21 2.65 27.21
C SER A 164 11.77 2.89 28.67
N GLU A 165 11.24 4.05 28.99
CA GLU A 165 10.66 4.35 30.30
C GLU A 165 9.48 3.42 30.63
N GLU A 166 8.77 2.98 29.58
CA GLU A 166 7.65 2.02 29.66
C GLU A 166 8.08 0.54 29.48
N GLY A 167 9.39 0.28 29.43
CA GLY A 167 9.96 -1.07 29.33
C GLY A 167 10.01 -1.65 27.93
N ILE A 168 9.81 -0.83 26.89
CA ILE A 168 9.92 -1.23 25.47
C ILE A 168 11.30 -0.81 24.96
N SER A 169 12.12 -1.78 24.60
CA SER A 169 13.46 -1.51 24.05
C SER A 169 13.40 -1.02 22.60
N LYS A 170 14.51 -0.47 22.11
CA LYS A 170 14.64 -0.12 20.67
C LYS A 170 14.53 -1.36 19.79
N GLU A 171 15.05 -2.48 20.24
CA GLU A 171 14.97 -3.78 19.58
C GLU A 171 13.51 -4.23 19.45
N ASP A 172 12.70 -4.08 20.49
CA ASP A 172 11.26 -4.37 20.43
C ASP A 172 10.55 -3.49 19.40
N LEU A 173 10.89 -2.20 19.34
CA LEU A 173 10.33 -1.30 18.31
C LEU A 173 10.68 -1.77 16.89
N ILE A 174 11.91 -2.24 16.67
CA ILE A 174 12.34 -2.80 15.38
C ILE A 174 11.60 -4.11 15.07
N GLU A 175 11.40 -4.97 16.06
CA GLU A 175 10.65 -6.21 15.89
C GLU A 175 9.18 -5.95 15.55
N TYR A 176 8.50 -5.01 16.22
CA TYR A 176 7.15 -4.60 15.88
C TYR A 176 7.06 -4.03 14.46
N LYS A 177 8.03 -3.21 14.05
CA LYS A 177 8.12 -2.71 12.68
C LYS A 177 8.18 -3.85 11.66
N LYS A 178 9.10 -4.82 11.88
CA LYS A 178 9.24 -6.00 11.02
C LYS A 178 7.93 -6.79 10.96
N TYR A 179 7.33 -7.06 12.10
CA TYR A 179 6.06 -7.75 12.20
C TYR A 179 4.96 -7.09 11.37
N PHE A 180 4.73 -5.78 11.53
CA PHE A 180 3.65 -5.10 10.83
C PHE A 180 3.89 -5.01 9.32
N LEU A 181 5.08 -4.57 8.90
CA LEU A 181 5.36 -4.32 7.50
C LEU A 181 5.60 -5.62 6.72
N TYR A 182 6.42 -6.52 7.25
CA TYR A 182 6.85 -7.72 6.55
C TYR A 182 5.88 -8.89 6.78
N ASP A 183 5.62 -9.24 8.05
CA ASP A 183 4.89 -10.47 8.37
C ASP A 183 3.39 -10.30 8.17
N LYS A 184 2.84 -9.13 8.47
CA LYS A 184 1.40 -8.87 8.28
C LYS A 184 1.09 -8.29 6.92
N LEU A 185 1.57 -7.10 6.60
CA LEU A 185 1.15 -6.45 5.37
C LEU A 185 1.69 -7.17 4.12
N LEU A 186 3.00 -7.32 4.01
CA LEU A 186 3.59 -7.84 2.77
C LEU A 186 3.31 -9.32 2.58
N THR A 187 3.51 -10.14 3.60
CA THR A 187 3.27 -11.59 3.51
C THR A 187 1.82 -11.88 3.17
N ASP A 188 0.87 -11.30 3.90
CA ASP A 188 -0.55 -11.56 3.68
C ASP A 188 -1.03 -11.02 2.34
N TRP A 189 -0.56 -9.83 1.96
CA TRP A 189 -0.92 -9.27 0.66
C TRP A 189 -0.36 -10.09 -0.51
N LEU A 190 0.89 -10.53 -0.44
CA LEU A 190 1.53 -11.37 -1.46
C LEU A 190 0.88 -12.75 -1.54
N ALA A 191 0.49 -13.34 -0.40
CA ALA A 191 -0.22 -14.62 -0.37
C ALA A 191 -1.60 -14.52 -1.03
N ALA A 192 -2.29 -13.39 -0.83
CA ALA A 192 -3.62 -13.15 -1.39
C ALA A 192 -3.62 -12.74 -2.87
N ASN A 193 -2.50 -12.25 -3.39
CA ASN A 193 -2.41 -11.67 -4.71
C ASN A 193 -1.25 -12.26 -5.52
N SER A 194 -1.48 -12.51 -6.81
CA SER A 194 -0.40 -12.91 -7.70
C SER A 194 0.60 -11.77 -7.88
N SER A 195 1.84 -12.00 -7.47
CA SER A 195 2.92 -11.02 -7.56
C SER A 195 4.19 -11.68 -8.11
N ARG A 196 5.04 -10.88 -8.76
CA ARG A 196 6.41 -11.26 -9.11
C ARG A 196 7.42 -10.86 -8.05
N PHE A 197 6.99 -10.11 -7.04
CA PHE A 197 7.79 -9.67 -5.90
C PHE A 197 7.61 -10.65 -4.74
N SER A 198 8.52 -10.60 -3.79
CA SER A 198 8.49 -11.40 -2.56
C SER A 198 8.75 -10.51 -1.34
N VAL A 199 8.62 -11.06 -0.14
CA VAL A 199 8.95 -10.35 1.10
C VAL A 199 10.44 -10.01 1.16
N SER A 200 11.30 -10.83 0.56
CA SER A 200 12.75 -10.61 0.50
C SER A 200 13.21 -9.78 -0.72
N ASP A 201 12.33 -9.57 -1.69
CA ASP A 201 12.62 -8.77 -2.90
C ASP A 201 11.40 -7.94 -3.27
N TRP A 202 11.36 -6.71 -2.78
CA TRP A 202 10.28 -5.76 -3.00
C TRP A 202 10.31 -5.12 -4.40
N GLY A 203 11.43 -5.29 -5.11
CA GLY A 203 11.74 -4.57 -6.33
C GLY A 203 12.40 -3.22 -6.05
N ASN A 204 12.26 -2.28 -6.98
CA ASN A 204 12.90 -0.97 -6.90
C ASN A 204 12.19 -0.06 -5.89
N VAL A 205 12.64 -0.06 -4.63
CA VAL A 205 12.18 0.83 -3.56
C VAL A 205 13.41 1.36 -2.82
N GLU A 206 13.50 2.68 -2.70
CA GLU A 206 14.43 3.31 -1.77
C GLU A 206 13.72 3.50 -0.43
N PHE A 207 14.21 2.83 0.62
CA PHE A 207 13.61 2.90 1.94
C PHE A 207 14.43 3.80 2.87
N VAL A 208 13.83 4.92 3.29
CA VAL A 208 14.41 5.87 4.24
C VAL A 208 13.85 5.56 5.62
N GLU A 209 14.64 4.80 6.40
CA GLU A 209 14.28 4.31 7.73
C GLU A 209 14.73 5.28 8.81
N VAL A 210 13.90 5.47 9.84
CA VAL A 210 14.27 6.18 11.09
C VAL A 210 14.66 5.20 12.21
N LEU A 211 14.17 3.94 12.12
CA LEU A 211 14.59 2.81 12.95
C LEU A 211 15.30 1.77 12.06
N PRO A 212 16.57 1.96 11.71
CA PRO A 212 17.27 0.99 10.87
C PRO A 212 17.33 -0.37 11.56
N SER A 213 16.99 -1.43 10.81
CA SER A 213 17.18 -2.80 11.29
C SER A 213 18.69 -3.06 11.44
N VAL A 214 19.05 -3.80 12.48
CA VAL A 214 20.46 -4.11 12.82
C VAL A 214 21.20 -4.82 11.67
N ASP A 215 20.47 -5.42 10.73
CA ASP A 215 21.00 -6.15 9.58
C ASP A 215 21.58 -5.25 8.46
N ASN A 216 21.45 -3.91 8.57
CA ASN A 216 21.97 -2.93 7.60
C ASN A 216 23.22 -2.17 8.09
N ILE A 217 23.91 -2.69 9.12
CA ILE A 217 25.20 -2.16 9.57
C ILE A 217 26.27 -3.13 9.09
N GLU A 218 26.59 -3.10 7.80
CA GLU A 218 27.88 -3.51 7.24
C GLU A 218 28.51 -2.35 6.47
#